data_bf8917dfc0046ccf5dc4d3af76397dfd
#
_entry.id   bf8917dfc0046ccf5dc4d3af76397dfd
#
_cell.length_a   1.000
_cell.length_b   1.000
_cell.length_c   1.000
_cell.angle_alpha   90.00
_cell.angle_beta   90.00
_cell.angle_gamma   90.00
#
_symmetry.space_group_name_H-M   'P 1'
#
loop_
_entity.id
_entity.type
_entity.pdbx_description
1 polymer ?
#
loop_
_entity_poly.entity_id
_entity_poly.type
_entity_poly.pdbx_seq_one_letter_code
_entity_poly.pdbx_strand_id
1 'polypeptide(L)'
;MGVSIQDRTDFLNMLDACRTEQQLFSRLTFAVMFHQTDPDAREDLLDDVRGAACNMQLPAVNYKIDQWLNTCKQAWQADPAAFMAAVNADAKQRKLALEGSAAQPGLLADVPMQSVAWLVPQLLPLGEVSLLGADGGTGKGIWQAQLIAYVTAGKTSGFFPLPPQQTGKVLLLAGEDDPGKVLKARLLAAGADMNRVLVLTADDYFGKTGQPLTLKDQALADFAAKAGPLLLIVDPLQSFLPADVEMASRNQMRSALLPLRAIAAKQGCAVLIVMHSNKKQGVSGRARLADSSDIWDMARSVLMMGRAKNDGKIYLSHEKSSYARPQQTVLLHIDDVEVEGVRTARAVFDGYTDKKDADFIEERRVRTAETRQDTRSAILNVLSESRLGSMPSNELRAAVLREIGCSDGTYNRAYTELIKSGEITKQNLRGRDNANRWYTLYRGGSSAQV
;
A
#
# COMPACT_ATOMS: atom_id res chain seq x y z
N MET A 1 -28.98 8.62 -36.40
CA MET A 1 -28.11 7.85 -37.31
C MET A 1 -27.91 6.50 -36.67
N GLY A 2 -28.42 5.42 -37.31
CA GLY A 2 -28.30 4.07 -36.78
C GLY A 2 -26.82 3.63 -36.73
N VAL A 3 -26.48 2.79 -35.78
CA VAL A 3 -25.19 2.08 -35.77
C VAL A 3 -25.20 1.16 -36.98
N SER A 4 -24.55 1.55 -38.09
CA SER A 4 -24.38 0.68 -39.23
C SER A 4 -23.05 -0.05 -39.05
N ILE A 5 -23.14 -1.35 -38.84
CA ILE A 5 -22.06 -2.25 -39.17
C ILE A 5 -22.14 -2.51 -40.65
N GLN A 6 -21.10 -2.17 -41.38
CA GLN A 6 -21.12 -2.22 -42.83
C GLN A 6 -21.09 -3.66 -43.38
N ASP A 7 -20.56 -4.60 -42.57
CA ASP A 7 -20.63 -6.03 -42.88
C ASP A 7 -20.46 -6.91 -41.60
N ARG A 8 -20.62 -8.23 -41.75
CA ARG A 8 -20.44 -9.24 -40.69
C ARG A 8 -19.02 -9.22 -40.12
N THR A 9 -18.01 -8.81 -40.91
CA THR A 9 -16.63 -8.75 -40.51
C THR A 9 -16.42 -7.72 -39.39
N ASP A 10 -17.04 -6.53 -39.50
CA ASP A 10 -17.02 -5.51 -38.46
C ASP A 10 -17.66 -6.00 -37.17
N PHE A 11 -18.74 -6.77 -37.26
CA PHE A 11 -19.39 -7.36 -36.08
C PHE A 11 -18.49 -8.40 -35.39
N LEU A 12 -17.84 -9.28 -36.15
CA LEU A 12 -16.90 -10.27 -35.63
C LEU A 12 -15.71 -9.57 -34.94
N ASN A 13 -15.13 -8.54 -35.57
CA ASN A 13 -14.06 -7.75 -34.97
C ASN A 13 -14.49 -7.08 -33.64
N MET A 14 -15.74 -6.64 -33.56
CA MET A 14 -16.34 -6.10 -32.36
C MET A 14 -16.46 -7.17 -31.26
N LEU A 15 -16.87 -8.39 -31.58
CA LEU A 15 -16.97 -9.51 -30.65
C LEU A 15 -15.60 -9.96 -30.16
N ASP A 16 -14.64 -10.06 -31.07
CA ASP A 16 -13.24 -10.44 -30.74
C ASP A 16 -12.55 -9.44 -29.80
N ALA A 17 -12.98 -8.18 -29.84
CA ALA A 17 -12.50 -7.15 -28.93
C ALA A 17 -13.08 -7.25 -27.52
N CYS A 18 -14.13 -8.07 -27.28
CA CYS A 18 -14.73 -8.25 -25.97
C CYS A 18 -13.80 -9.02 -25.02
N ARG A 19 -13.66 -8.54 -23.79
CA ARG A 19 -12.85 -9.18 -22.72
C ARG A 19 -13.67 -9.52 -21.48
N THR A 20 -14.90 -9.03 -21.39
CA THR A 20 -15.80 -9.27 -20.26
C THR A 20 -17.19 -9.66 -20.76
N GLU A 21 -17.93 -10.41 -19.93
CA GLU A 21 -19.33 -10.75 -20.19
C GLU A 21 -20.19 -9.51 -20.45
N GLN A 22 -19.97 -8.44 -19.69
CA GLN A 22 -20.68 -7.17 -19.88
C GLN A 22 -20.38 -6.51 -21.23
N GLN A 23 -19.14 -6.60 -21.72
CA GLN A 23 -18.77 -6.10 -23.05
C GLN A 23 -19.44 -6.91 -24.14
N LEU A 24 -19.53 -8.24 -24.02
CA LEU A 24 -20.16 -9.12 -24.97
C LEU A 24 -21.67 -8.85 -25.02
N PHE A 25 -22.35 -8.87 -23.89
CA PHE A 25 -23.79 -8.64 -23.76
C PHE A 25 -24.13 -7.15 -23.58
N SER A 26 -23.49 -6.29 -24.37
CA SER A 26 -23.77 -4.85 -24.33
C SER A 26 -24.99 -4.47 -25.18
N ARG A 27 -25.55 -3.29 -24.87
CA ARG A 27 -26.65 -2.71 -25.68
C ARG A 27 -26.26 -2.48 -27.13
N LEU A 28 -24.96 -2.22 -27.40
CA LEU A 28 -24.45 -2.07 -28.76
C LEU A 28 -24.61 -3.37 -29.56
N THR A 29 -24.25 -4.53 -28.99
CA THR A 29 -24.42 -5.84 -29.62
C THR A 29 -25.88 -6.10 -29.97
N PHE A 30 -26.80 -5.79 -29.04
CA PHE A 30 -28.23 -5.89 -29.27
C PHE A 30 -28.71 -4.95 -30.41
N ALA A 31 -28.27 -3.68 -30.38
CA ALA A 31 -28.70 -2.70 -31.38
C ALA A 31 -28.30 -3.11 -32.80
N VAL A 32 -27.08 -3.63 -32.96
CA VAL A 32 -26.61 -4.15 -34.27
C VAL A 32 -27.50 -5.29 -34.78
N MET A 33 -27.80 -6.26 -33.92
CA MET A 33 -28.67 -7.37 -34.26
C MET A 33 -30.13 -6.93 -34.53
N PHE A 34 -30.63 -6.00 -33.72
CA PHE A 34 -32.02 -5.51 -33.84
C PHE A 34 -32.26 -4.72 -35.10
N HIS A 35 -31.28 -3.96 -35.56
CA HIS A 35 -31.39 -3.20 -36.83
C HIS A 35 -31.17 -4.07 -38.07
N GLN A 36 -30.74 -5.32 -37.91
CA GLN A 36 -30.73 -6.27 -39.03
C GLN A 36 -32.17 -6.67 -39.41
N THR A 37 -32.58 -6.36 -40.62
CA THR A 37 -33.93 -6.59 -41.10
C THR A 37 -34.18 -8.03 -41.61
N ASP A 38 -33.12 -8.69 -42.04
CA ASP A 38 -33.15 -10.09 -42.46
C ASP A 38 -33.13 -11.02 -41.24
N PRO A 39 -34.16 -11.89 -41.06
CA PRO A 39 -34.21 -12.82 -39.94
C PRO A 39 -33.07 -13.84 -39.91
N ASP A 40 -32.66 -14.35 -41.05
CA ASP A 40 -31.60 -15.36 -41.16
C ASP A 40 -30.24 -14.72 -40.82
N ALA A 41 -29.96 -13.55 -41.38
CA ALA A 41 -28.75 -12.78 -41.04
C ALA A 41 -28.71 -12.36 -39.56
N ARG A 42 -29.87 -12.14 -38.92
CA ARG A 42 -29.97 -11.86 -37.49
C ARG A 42 -29.60 -13.07 -36.64
N GLU A 43 -30.06 -14.26 -37.01
CA GLU A 43 -29.73 -15.50 -36.31
C GLU A 43 -28.27 -15.85 -36.48
N ASP A 44 -27.67 -15.60 -37.64
CA ASP A 44 -26.22 -15.71 -37.86
C ASP A 44 -25.42 -14.84 -36.92
N LEU A 45 -25.82 -13.58 -36.71
CA LEU A 45 -25.16 -12.68 -35.74
C LEU A 45 -25.32 -13.18 -34.29
N LEU A 46 -26.46 -13.79 -33.97
CA LEU A 46 -26.68 -14.40 -32.65
C LEU A 46 -25.79 -15.63 -32.44
N ASP A 47 -25.56 -16.43 -33.47
CA ASP A 47 -24.62 -17.54 -33.42
C ASP A 47 -23.18 -17.08 -33.24
N ASP A 48 -22.80 -15.97 -33.87
CA ASP A 48 -21.47 -15.34 -33.63
C ASP A 48 -21.31 -14.90 -32.14
N VAL A 49 -22.38 -14.37 -31.52
CA VAL A 49 -22.37 -14.05 -30.07
C VAL A 49 -22.24 -15.32 -29.22
N ARG A 50 -22.93 -16.42 -29.58
CA ARG A 50 -22.78 -17.73 -28.91
C ARG A 50 -21.36 -18.24 -29.01
N GLY A 51 -20.75 -18.15 -30.19
CA GLY A 51 -19.35 -18.53 -30.43
C GLY A 51 -18.37 -17.74 -29.55
N ALA A 52 -18.55 -16.41 -29.51
CA ALA A 52 -17.73 -15.55 -28.67
C ALA A 52 -17.88 -15.87 -27.17
N ALA A 53 -19.11 -16.12 -26.70
CA ALA A 53 -19.39 -16.52 -25.32
C ALA A 53 -18.76 -17.87 -24.96
N CYS A 54 -18.75 -18.83 -25.88
CA CYS A 54 -18.07 -20.11 -25.70
C CYS A 54 -16.56 -19.94 -25.64
N ASN A 55 -15.95 -19.10 -26.48
CA ASN A 55 -14.54 -18.79 -26.46
C ASN A 55 -14.10 -18.13 -25.14
N MET A 56 -15.00 -17.35 -24.53
CA MET A 56 -14.81 -16.75 -23.21
C MET A 56 -15.09 -17.73 -22.05
N GLN A 57 -15.43 -18.98 -22.33
CA GLN A 57 -15.79 -20.02 -21.34
C GLN A 57 -16.92 -19.60 -20.38
N LEU A 58 -17.90 -18.84 -20.86
CA LEU A 58 -19.02 -18.41 -20.03
C LEU A 58 -19.96 -19.57 -19.74
N PRO A 59 -20.35 -19.80 -18.46
CA PRO A 59 -21.33 -20.84 -18.12
C PRO A 59 -22.74 -20.42 -18.54
N ALA A 60 -23.58 -21.41 -18.81
CA ALA A 60 -25.03 -21.23 -19.11
C ALA A 60 -25.31 -20.21 -20.25
N VAL A 61 -24.58 -20.29 -21.37
CA VAL A 61 -24.59 -19.32 -22.47
C VAL A 61 -25.99 -19.01 -22.97
N ASN A 62 -26.80 -20.03 -23.31
CA ASN A 62 -28.15 -19.82 -23.85
C ASN A 62 -29.07 -19.07 -22.86
N TYR A 63 -29.04 -19.45 -21.58
CA TYR A 63 -29.81 -18.75 -20.54
C TYR A 63 -29.41 -17.27 -20.41
N LYS A 64 -28.13 -16.99 -20.46
CA LYS A 64 -27.60 -15.60 -20.38
C LYS A 64 -27.99 -14.79 -21.62
N ILE A 65 -27.95 -15.39 -22.79
CA ILE A 65 -28.38 -14.74 -24.03
C ILE A 65 -29.88 -14.39 -23.97
N ASP A 66 -30.73 -15.32 -23.53
CA ASP A 66 -32.16 -15.08 -23.39
C ASP A 66 -32.45 -13.97 -22.37
N GLN A 67 -31.79 -14.00 -21.24
CA GLN A 67 -31.92 -12.96 -20.22
C GLN A 67 -31.48 -11.59 -20.73
N TRP A 68 -30.34 -11.53 -21.43
CA TRP A 68 -29.80 -10.30 -22.03
C TRP A 68 -30.75 -9.75 -23.11
N LEU A 69 -31.25 -10.61 -24.05
CA LEU A 69 -32.19 -10.20 -25.09
C LEU A 69 -33.46 -9.61 -24.48
N ASN A 70 -34.02 -10.26 -23.45
CA ASN A 70 -35.22 -9.77 -22.78
C ASN A 70 -34.98 -8.43 -22.10
N THR A 71 -33.85 -8.27 -21.41
CA THR A 71 -33.47 -7.01 -20.77
C THR A 71 -33.32 -5.87 -21.76
N CYS A 72 -32.66 -6.12 -22.89
CA CYS A 72 -32.50 -5.13 -23.95
C CYS A 72 -33.83 -4.76 -24.62
N LYS A 73 -34.71 -5.74 -24.90
CA LYS A 73 -36.03 -5.48 -25.43
C LYS A 73 -36.88 -4.61 -24.50
N GLN A 74 -36.88 -4.92 -23.21
CA GLN A 74 -37.59 -4.12 -22.19
C GLN A 74 -37.07 -2.68 -22.12
N ALA A 75 -35.74 -2.51 -22.09
CA ALA A 75 -35.12 -1.18 -22.06
C ALA A 75 -35.45 -0.37 -23.33
N TRP A 76 -35.43 -1.01 -24.50
CA TRP A 76 -35.82 -0.37 -25.74
C TRP A 76 -37.29 0.06 -25.74
N GLN A 77 -38.19 -0.80 -25.26
CA GLN A 77 -39.62 -0.50 -25.17
C GLN A 77 -39.95 0.61 -24.18
N ALA A 78 -39.18 0.72 -23.09
CA ALA A 78 -39.39 1.73 -22.05
C ALA A 78 -38.97 3.14 -22.52
N ASP A 79 -37.78 3.28 -23.10
CA ASP A 79 -37.27 4.56 -23.62
C ASP A 79 -36.24 4.32 -24.75
N PRO A 80 -36.72 4.32 -26.03
CA PRO A 80 -35.85 4.17 -27.19
C PRO A 80 -34.76 5.23 -27.30
N ALA A 81 -35.00 6.46 -26.85
CA ALA A 81 -34.03 7.55 -26.96
C ALA A 81 -32.88 7.37 -25.94
N ALA A 82 -33.21 7.05 -24.70
CA ALA A 82 -32.22 6.72 -23.68
C ALA A 82 -31.41 5.46 -24.02
N PHE A 83 -32.07 4.44 -24.60
CA PHE A 83 -31.40 3.23 -25.08
C PHE A 83 -30.38 3.57 -26.18
N MET A 84 -30.75 4.35 -27.19
CA MET A 84 -29.84 4.75 -28.27
C MET A 84 -28.71 5.68 -27.79
N ALA A 85 -28.98 6.55 -26.83
CA ALA A 85 -27.89 7.35 -26.19
C ALA A 85 -26.85 6.45 -25.53
N ALA A 86 -27.28 5.41 -24.81
CA ALA A 86 -26.38 4.44 -24.20
C ALA A 86 -25.63 3.58 -25.25
N VAL A 87 -26.28 3.19 -26.34
CA VAL A 87 -25.62 2.50 -27.48
C VAL A 87 -24.55 3.37 -28.11
N ASN A 88 -24.82 4.65 -28.33
CA ASN A 88 -23.82 5.57 -28.89
C ASN A 88 -22.65 5.80 -27.94
N ALA A 89 -22.88 5.84 -26.61
CA ALA A 89 -21.82 5.90 -25.60
C ALA A 89 -20.95 4.63 -25.63
N ASP A 90 -21.56 3.45 -25.70
CA ASP A 90 -20.85 2.17 -25.86
C ASP A 90 -20.03 2.13 -27.16
N ALA A 91 -20.59 2.59 -28.28
CA ALA A 91 -19.88 2.66 -29.56
C ALA A 91 -18.65 3.60 -29.50
N LYS A 92 -18.81 4.78 -28.87
CA LYS A 92 -17.72 5.72 -28.69
C LYS A 92 -16.61 5.15 -27.82
N GLN A 93 -16.99 4.46 -26.74
CA GLN A 93 -16.03 3.83 -25.83
C GLN A 93 -15.26 2.69 -26.51
N ARG A 94 -15.94 1.88 -27.33
CA ARG A 94 -15.29 0.82 -28.14
C ARG A 94 -14.38 1.39 -29.21
N LYS A 95 -14.79 2.44 -29.91
CA LYS A 95 -13.96 3.12 -30.90
C LYS A 95 -12.67 3.66 -30.24
N LEU A 96 -12.79 4.30 -29.08
CA LEU A 96 -11.62 4.75 -28.30
C LEU A 96 -10.75 3.58 -27.85
N ALA A 97 -11.35 2.44 -27.48
CA ALA A 97 -10.61 1.23 -27.12
C ALA A 97 -9.89 0.61 -28.33
N LEU A 98 -10.50 0.61 -29.51
CA LEU A 98 -9.90 0.14 -30.76
C LEU A 98 -8.81 1.07 -31.25
N GLU A 99 -9.01 2.38 -31.20
CA GLU A 99 -8.00 3.39 -31.52
C GLU A 99 -6.84 3.37 -30.50
N GLY A 100 -7.12 3.09 -29.23
CA GLY A 100 -6.10 2.86 -28.17
C GLY A 100 -5.40 1.48 -28.30
N SER A 101 -6.01 0.50 -28.92
CA SER A 101 -5.40 -0.82 -29.19
C SER A 101 -4.57 -0.84 -30.47
N ALA A 102 -4.57 0.24 -31.21
CA ALA A 102 -3.66 0.46 -32.35
C ALA A 102 -2.22 0.79 -31.94
N ALA A 103 -1.77 0.37 -30.74
CA ALA A 103 -0.35 0.33 -30.41
C ALA A 103 0.31 -0.72 -31.32
N GLN A 104 0.76 -0.27 -32.47
CA GLN A 104 1.58 -1.08 -33.38
C GLN A 104 2.99 -1.23 -32.77
N PRO A 105 3.59 -2.44 -32.81
CA PRO A 105 4.98 -2.57 -32.44
C PRO A 105 5.84 -1.71 -33.38
N GLY A 106 6.58 -0.76 -32.80
CA GLY A 106 7.54 0.08 -33.52
C GLY A 106 8.95 -0.51 -33.42
N LEU A 107 9.83 -0.12 -34.34
CA LEU A 107 11.23 -0.46 -34.24
C LEU A 107 11.87 0.32 -33.09
N LEU A 108 12.62 -0.35 -32.24
CA LEU A 108 13.34 0.30 -31.13
C LEU A 108 14.37 1.34 -31.63
N ALA A 109 14.88 1.14 -32.86
CA ALA A 109 15.79 2.06 -33.51
C ALA A 109 15.18 3.48 -33.76
N ASP A 110 13.85 3.54 -33.90
CA ASP A 110 13.12 4.79 -34.13
C ASP A 110 12.75 5.51 -32.82
N VAL A 111 12.98 4.87 -31.68
CA VAL A 111 12.67 5.46 -30.36
C VAL A 111 13.85 6.32 -29.89
N PRO A 112 13.67 7.64 -29.69
CA PRO A 112 14.74 8.49 -29.21
C PRO A 112 15.14 8.10 -27.77
N MET A 113 16.44 8.04 -27.51
CA MET A 113 16.94 7.87 -26.14
C MET A 113 16.55 9.07 -25.29
N GLN A 114 16.07 8.82 -24.08
CA GLN A 114 15.70 9.81 -23.11
C GLN A 114 16.39 9.55 -21.78
N SER A 115 16.85 10.62 -21.12
CA SER A 115 17.33 10.52 -19.74
C SER A 115 16.17 10.43 -18.77
N VAL A 116 16.35 9.71 -17.66
CA VAL A 116 15.36 9.68 -16.60
C VAL A 116 15.27 11.03 -15.92
N ALA A 117 14.08 11.62 -15.91
CA ALA A 117 13.80 12.82 -15.13
C ALA A 117 13.51 12.45 -13.66
N TRP A 118 14.00 13.26 -12.73
CA TRP A 118 13.92 13.00 -11.30
C TRP A 118 13.24 14.15 -10.56
N LEU A 119 12.30 13.83 -9.68
CA LEU A 119 11.81 14.77 -8.67
C LEU A 119 12.86 14.93 -7.56
N VAL A 120 13.33 13.81 -7.02
CA VAL A 120 14.49 13.74 -6.12
C VAL A 120 15.54 12.89 -6.82
N PRO A 121 16.74 13.45 -7.12
CA PRO A 121 17.78 12.75 -7.86
C PRO A 121 18.06 11.33 -7.35
N GLN A 122 17.99 10.35 -8.23
CA GLN A 122 18.23 8.93 -8.00
C GLN A 122 17.31 8.26 -6.96
N LEU A 123 16.33 8.99 -6.40
CA LEU A 123 15.42 8.50 -5.38
C LEU A 123 13.96 8.42 -5.89
N LEU A 124 13.42 9.51 -6.41
CA LEU A 124 12.04 9.57 -6.88
C LEU A 124 12.00 10.01 -8.36
N PRO A 125 11.76 9.10 -9.30
CA PRO A 125 11.66 9.45 -10.72
C PRO A 125 10.32 10.15 -11.02
N LEU A 126 10.35 11.10 -11.94
CA LEU A 126 9.16 11.71 -12.54
C LEU A 126 8.52 10.75 -13.56
N GLY A 127 7.21 10.85 -13.74
CA GLY A 127 6.45 9.99 -14.65
C GLY A 127 6.23 8.56 -14.14
N GLU A 128 6.62 8.25 -12.90
CA GLU A 128 6.66 6.90 -12.37
C GLU A 128 6.08 6.80 -10.96
N VAL A 129 5.78 5.56 -10.56
CA VAL A 129 5.28 5.23 -9.23
C VAL A 129 6.43 4.78 -8.34
N SER A 130 6.49 5.35 -7.15
CA SER A 130 7.39 4.99 -6.06
C SER A 130 6.58 4.54 -4.84
N LEU A 131 7.20 3.77 -3.95
CA LEU A 131 6.57 3.18 -2.77
C LEU A 131 7.34 3.55 -1.50
N LEU A 132 6.61 3.94 -0.45
CA LEU A 132 7.10 4.06 0.92
C LEU A 132 6.35 3.09 1.83
N GLY A 133 7.04 2.04 2.26
CA GLY A 133 6.54 1.11 3.26
C GLY A 133 7.09 1.42 4.65
N ALA A 134 6.25 1.38 5.68
CA ALA A 134 6.70 1.66 7.03
C ALA A 134 5.80 1.05 8.11
N ASP A 135 6.38 0.78 9.27
CA ASP A 135 5.61 0.40 10.46
C ASP A 135 4.72 1.57 10.93
N GLY A 136 3.61 1.26 11.58
CA GLY A 136 2.77 2.28 12.21
C GLY A 136 3.57 3.10 13.24
N GLY A 137 3.35 4.42 13.27
CA GLY A 137 3.99 5.31 14.25
C GLY A 137 5.49 5.56 14.02
N THR A 138 6.06 5.21 12.87
CA THR A 138 7.48 5.49 12.55
C THR A 138 7.76 6.91 12.07
N GLY A 139 6.74 7.77 11.90
CA GLY A 139 6.94 9.14 11.45
C GLY A 139 6.88 9.33 9.92
N LYS A 140 6.21 8.43 9.19
CA LYS A 140 6.00 8.56 7.72
C LYS A 140 5.56 9.96 7.32
N GLY A 141 4.43 10.43 7.89
CA GLY A 141 3.86 11.73 7.55
C GLY A 141 4.75 12.91 7.92
N ILE A 142 5.63 12.74 8.93
CA ILE A 142 6.59 13.78 9.35
C ILE A 142 7.74 13.88 8.33
N TRP A 143 8.25 12.75 7.84
CA TRP A 143 9.25 12.75 6.75
C TRP A 143 8.63 13.22 5.42
N GLN A 144 7.39 12.83 5.13
CA GLN A 144 6.67 13.33 3.94
C GLN A 144 6.54 14.85 3.94
N ALA A 145 6.35 15.47 5.12
CA ALA A 145 6.32 16.93 5.21
C ALA A 145 7.65 17.57 4.74
N GLN A 146 8.80 16.95 5.00
CA GLN A 146 10.10 17.40 4.46
C GLN A 146 10.15 17.27 2.93
N LEU A 147 9.63 16.17 2.38
CA LEU A 147 9.55 15.98 0.93
C LEU A 147 8.62 17.02 0.28
N ILE A 148 7.48 17.30 0.90
CA ILE A 148 6.54 18.32 0.42
C ILE A 148 7.18 19.71 0.47
N ALA A 149 7.91 20.04 1.53
CA ALA A 149 8.64 21.30 1.62
C ALA A 149 9.74 21.42 0.55
N TYR A 150 10.43 20.33 0.24
CA TYR A 150 11.40 20.27 -0.84
C TYR A 150 10.75 20.55 -2.20
N VAL A 151 9.62 19.91 -2.49
CA VAL A 151 8.92 20.04 -3.78
C VAL A 151 8.27 21.42 -3.93
N THR A 152 7.64 21.93 -2.87
CA THR A 152 6.84 23.18 -2.96
C THR A 152 7.67 24.44 -2.80
N ALA A 153 8.63 24.44 -1.89
CA ALA A 153 9.42 25.62 -1.52
C ALA A 153 10.92 25.53 -1.90
N GLY A 154 11.37 24.41 -2.46
CA GLY A 154 12.78 24.21 -2.80
C GLY A 154 13.70 24.07 -1.58
N LYS A 155 13.14 23.68 -0.40
CA LYS A 155 13.90 23.57 0.84
C LYS A 155 14.89 22.43 0.79
N THR A 156 16.15 22.75 0.65
CA THR A 156 17.25 21.79 0.84
C THR A 156 17.39 21.42 2.31
N SER A 157 17.79 20.19 2.57
CA SER A 157 18.07 19.69 3.92
C SER A 157 19.05 18.52 3.81
N GLY A 158 19.48 17.95 4.94
CA GLY A 158 20.25 16.71 4.92
C GLY A 158 19.54 15.54 4.22
N PHE A 159 18.21 15.57 4.16
CA PHE A 159 17.42 14.60 3.39
C PHE A 159 17.53 14.83 1.88
N PHE A 160 17.62 16.08 1.47
CA PHE A 160 17.62 16.54 0.08
C PHE A 160 18.71 17.59 -0.09
N PRO A 161 19.98 17.17 -0.21
CA PRO A 161 21.13 18.09 -0.19
C PRO A 161 21.26 18.96 -1.45
N LEU A 162 20.68 18.49 -2.55
CA LEU A 162 20.64 19.25 -3.81
C LEU A 162 19.27 19.91 -3.98
N PRO A 163 19.20 21.15 -4.50
CA PRO A 163 17.92 21.79 -4.77
C PRO A 163 17.15 21.01 -5.85
N PRO A 164 15.81 21.05 -5.86
CA PRO A 164 15.04 20.45 -6.92
C PRO A 164 15.29 21.22 -8.23
N GLN A 165 15.21 20.52 -9.36
CA GLN A 165 15.32 21.16 -10.68
C GLN A 165 14.21 22.19 -10.91
N GLN A 166 13.03 21.94 -10.33
CA GLN A 166 11.89 22.85 -10.32
C GLN A 166 11.06 22.64 -9.04
N THR A 167 10.41 23.68 -8.59
CA THR A 167 9.39 23.61 -7.55
C THR A 167 8.00 23.53 -8.19
N GLY A 168 7.03 22.93 -7.49
CA GLY A 168 5.70 22.78 -8.04
C GLY A 168 4.66 22.39 -7.00
N LYS A 169 3.48 22.04 -7.49
CA LYS A 169 2.37 21.64 -6.64
C LYS A 169 2.50 20.21 -6.18
N VAL A 170 1.97 19.93 -4.99
CA VAL A 170 1.76 18.59 -4.44
C VAL A 170 0.27 18.36 -4.32
N LEU A 171 -0.20 17.20 -4.79
CA LEU A 171 -1.54 16.70 -4.53
C LEU A 171 -1.41 15.57 -3.50
N LEU A 172 -2.00 15.76 -2.33
CA LEU A 172 -2.01 14.79 -1.24
C LEU A 172 -3.40 14.18 -1.08
N LEU A 173 -3.53 12.89 -1.31
CA LEU A 173 -4.70 12.11 -0.92
C LEU A 173 -4.50 11.65 0.51
N ALA A 174 -5.24 12.23 1.45
CA ALA A 174 -5.13 11.95 2.88
C ALA A 174 -6.29 11.07 3.33
N GLY A 175 -5.99 9.83 3.72
CA GLY A 175 -6.98 8.87 4.19
C GLY A 175 -7.17 8.82 5.71
N GLU A 176 -6.21 9.35 6.48
CA GLU A 176 -6.21 9.23 7.94
C GLU A 176 -5.97 10.57 8.65
N ASP A 177 -5.03 11.39 8.16
CA ASP A 177 -4.61 12.62 8.85
C ASP A 177 -5.55 13.80 8.53
N ASP A 178 -6.07 14.46 9.58
CA ASP A 178 -6.88 15.67 9.47
C ASP A 178 -6.04 16.85 8.96
N PRO A 179 -6.48 17.56 7.91
CA PRO A 179 -5.72 18.66 7.32
C PRO A 179 -5.45 19.82 8.31
N GLY A 180 -6.42 20.18 9.12
CA GLY A 180 -6.30 21.32 10.05
C GLY A 180 -5.55 20.98 11.33
N LYS A 181 -5.84 19.80 11.91
CA LYS A 181 -5.26 19.39 13.20
C LYS A 181 -3.85 18.83 13.10
N VAL A 182 -3.52 18.21 11.96
CA VAL A 182 -2.28 17.42 11.82
C VAL A 182 -1.43 17.92 10.67
N LEU A 183 -1.96 17.91 9.44
CA LEU A 183 -1.13 18.12 8.25
C LEU A 183 -0.57 19.55 8.18
N LYS A 184 -1.42 20.57 8.42
CA LYS A 184 -1.02 21.97 8.30
C LYS A 184 0.16 22.32 9.21
N ALA A 185 0.10 21.93 10.48
CA ALA A 185 1.17 22.22 11.43
C ALA A 185 2.49 21.49 11.06
N ARG A 186 2.42 20.22 10.63
CA ARG A 186 3.61 19.47 10.17
C ARG A 186 4.25 20.09 8.94
N LEU A 187 3.43 20.51 7.97
CA LEU A 187 3.91 21.13 6.73
C LEU A 187 4.55 22.49 6.97
N LEU A 188 3.96 23.31 7.84
CA LEU A 188 4.54 24.58 8.28
C LEU A 188 5.87 24.36 9.02
N ALA A 189 5.94 23.37 9.92
CA ALA A 189 7.17 23.02 10.63
C ALA A 189 8.30 22.57 9.70
N ALA A 190 7.96 21.94 8.57
CA ALA A 190 8.91 21.57 7.52
C ALA A 190 9.27 22.73 6.58
N GLY A 191 8.50 23.81 6.60
CA GLY A 191 8.68 24.99 5.73
C GLY A 191 8.14 24.83 4.32
N ALA A 192 7.04 24.09 4.17
CA ALA A 192 6.35 23.92 2.88
C ALA A 192 5.63 25.23 2.45
N ASP A 193 5.54 25.46 1.14
CA ASP A 193 4.69 26.50 0.58
C ASP A 193 3.24 25.99 0.51
N MET A 194 2.42 26.46 1.45
CA MET A 194 1.03 26.02 1.61
C MET A 194 0.15 26.37 0.40
N ASN A 195 0.52 27.35 -0.41
CA ASN A 195 -0.22 27.71 -1.62
C ASN A 195 0.00 26.71 -2.77
N ARG A 196 0.93 25.77 -2.60
CA ARG A 196 1.25 24.73 -3.58
C ARG A 196 0.87 23.33 -3.09
N VAL A 197 0.23 23.19 -1.91
CA VAL A 197 -0.24 21.93 -1.38
C VAL A 197 -1.77 21.85 -1.54
N LEU A 198 -2.20 20.91 -2.36
CA LEU A 198 -3.62 20.54 -2.49
C LEU A 198 -3.86 19.27 -1.71
N VAL A 199 -4.86 19.27 -0.86
CA VAL A 199 -5.25 18.09 -0.06
C VAL A 199 -6.65 17.67 -0.47
N LEU A 200 -6.84 16.38 -0.68
CA LEU A 200 -8.13 15.74 -0.85
C LEU A 200 -8.25 14.64 0.20
N THR A 201 -9.17 14.81 1.15
CA THR A 201 -9.42 13.79 2.15
C THR A 201 -10.49 12.81 1.67
N ALA A 202 -10.40 11.57 2.14
CA ALA A 202 -11.43 10.56 1.87
C ALA A 202 -12.80 11.01 2.42
N ASP A 203 -12.82 11.62 3.62
CA ASP A 203 -14.04 12.10 4.28
C ASP A 203 -14.69 13.27 3.53
N ASP A 204 -13.91 14.26 3.08
CA ASP A 204 -14.43 15.40 2.32
C ASP A 204 -15.04 14.97 0.99
N TYR A 205 -14.42 13.99 0.33
CA TYR A 205 -14.94 13.45 -0.92
C TYR A 205 -16.25 12.69 -0.67
N PHE A 206 -16.27 11.81 0.34
CA PHE A 206 -17.47 11.08 0.73
C PHE A 206 -18.60 12.02 1.14
N GLY A 207 -18.31 13.01 1.96
CA GLY A 207 -19.30 14.02 2.42
C GLY A 207 -19.96 14.81 1.27
N LYS A 208 -19.23 15.02 0.16
CA LYS A 208 -19.73 15.73 -1.03
C LYS A 208 -20.46 14.83 -2.03
N THR A 209 -20.04 13.59 -2.17
CA THR A 209 -20.48 12.69 -3.23
C THR A 209 -21.35 11.54 -2.74
N GLY A 210 -21.30 11.21 -1.45
CA GLY A 210 -21.91 10.02 -0.87
C GLY A 210 -21.21 8.71 -1.29
N GLN A 211 -20.06 8.79 -1.98
CA GLN A 211 -19.29 7.64 -2.44
C GLN A 211 -17.84 7.75 -2.01
N PRO A 212 -17.16 6.64 -1.63
CA PRO A 212 -15.75 6.67 -1.34
C PRO A 212 -14.94 6.95 -2.62
N LEU A 213 -13.90 7.80 -2.52
CA LEU A 213 -12.95 7.96 -3.61
C LEU A 213 -12.05 6.73 -3.70
N THR A 214 -11.99 6.14 -4.88
CA THR A 214 -11.10 5.00 -5.15
C THR A 214 -10.08 5.32 -6.25
N LEU A 215 -9.02 4.52 -6.33
CA LEU A 215 -7.99 4.68 -7.36
C LEU A 215 -8.53 4.45 -8.79
N LYS A 216 -9.66 3.77 -8.94
CA LYS A 216 -10.30 3.49 -10.25
C LYS A 216 -11.22 4.63 -10.70
N ASP A 217 -11.53 5.59 -9.83
CA ASP A 217 -12.43 6.68 -10.17
C ASP A 217 -11.80 7.66 -11.15
N GLN A 218 -12.51 7.99 -12.21
CA GLN A 218 -12.10 9.00 -13.18
C GLN A 218 -11.83 10.36 -12.51
N ALA A 219 -12.56 10.66 -11.43
CA ALA A 219 -12.41 11.88 -10.64
C ALA A 219 -10.96 12.09 -10.16
N LEU A 220 -10.23 11.03 -9.81
CA LEU A 220 -8.82 11.13 -9.40
C LEU A 220 -7.93 11.63 -10.55
N ALA A 221 -8.13 11.10 -11.76
CA ALA A 221 -7.39 11.55 -12.93
C ALA A 221 -7.74 13.00 -13.30
N ASP A 222 -9.00 13.40 -13.14
CA ASP A 222 -9.46 14.76 -13.40
C ASP A 222 -8.90 15.75 -12.36
N PHE A 223 -8.85 15.37 -11.09
CA PHE A 223 -8.19 16.17 -10.04
C PHE A 223 -6.70 16.34 -10.31
N ALA A 224 -6.01 15.27 -10.68
CA ALA A 224 -4.58 15.34 -11.02
C ALA A 224 -4.35 16.22 -12.25
N ALA A 225 -5.16 16.11 -13.29
CA ALA A 225 -5.06 16.94 -14.48
C ALA A 225 -5.31 18.43 -14.19
N LYS A 226 -6.29 18.74 -13.35
CA LYS A 226 -6.59 20.13 -12.94
C LYS A 226 -5.52 20.71 -12.02
N ALA A 227 -4.99 19.90 -11.11
CA ALA A 227 -3.95 20.32 -10.17
C ALA A 227 -2.60 20.56 -10.88
N GLY A 228 -2.22 19.71 -11.84
CA GLY A 228 -0.91 19.69 -12.46
C GLY A 228 0.22 19.51 -11.45
N PRO A 229 0.18 18.45 -10.60
CA PRO A 229 1.15 18.28 -9.53
C PRO A 229 2.50 17.81 -10.07
N LEU A 230 3.59 18.17 -9.41
CA LEU A 230 4.89 17.50 -9.55
C LEU A 230 4.97 16.22 -8.73
N LEU A 231 4.21 16.16 -7.63
CA LEU A 231 4.15 15.01 -6.73
C LEU A 231 2.69 14.73 -6.36
N LEU A 232 2.27 13.50 -6.59
CA LEU A 232 1.03 12.93 -6.05
C LEU A 232 1.39 11.96 -4.92
N ILE A 233 0.84 12.18 -3.73
CA ILE A 233 1.00 11.27 -2.59
C ILE A 233 -0.34 10.61 -2.30
N VAL A 234 -0.33 9.30 -2.08
CA VAL A 234 -1.48 8.50 -1.64
C VAL A 234 -1.17 7.91 -0.27
N ASP A 235 -1.75 8.45 0.79
CA ASP A 235 -1.43 8.08 2.20
C ASP A 235 -2.68 7.87 3.06
N PRO A 236 -2.94 6.63 3.50
CA PRO A 236 -2.35 5.40 3.00
C PRO A 236 -3.10 4.85 1.78
N LEU A 237 -2.44 4.00 1.01
CA LEU A 237 -3.03 3.33 -0.15
C LEU A 237 -4.35 2.65 0.18
N GLN A 238 -4.42 1.99 1.34
CA GLN A 238 -5.56 1.19 1.77
C GLN A 238 -6.88 1.98 1.78
N SER A 239 -6.82 3.27 2.12
CA SER A 239 -8.00 4.14 2.19
C SER A 239 -8.62 4.45 0.82
N PHE A 240 -7.91 4.18 -0.26
CA PHE A 240 -8.33 4.50 -1.63
C PHE A 240 -8.46 3.27 -2.53
N LEU A 241 -8.34 2.06 -1.97
CA LEU A 241 -8.59 0.84 -2.71
C LEU A 241 -10.10 0.60 -2.87
N PRO A 242 -10.55 0.16 -4.05
CA PRO A 242 -11.93 -0.29 -4.21
C PRO A 242 -12.25 -1.47 -3.29
N ALA A 243 -13.49 -1.54 -2.80
CA ALA A 243 -13.93 -2.57 -1.84
C ALA A 243 -13.85 -4.02 -2.39
N ASP A 244 -13.84 -4.18 -3.71
CA ASP A 244 -13.71 -5.45 -4.42
C ASP A 244 -12.26 -5.90 -4.63
N VAL A 245 -11.28 -5.10 -4.18
CA VAL A 245 -9.86 -5.39 -4.36
C VAL A 245 -9.26 -6.02 -3.12
N GLU A 246 -8.88 -7.27 -3.24
CA GLU A 246 -8.11 -7.98 -2.20
C GLU A 246 -6.62 -7.67 -2.33
N MET A 247 -6.00 -7.13 -1.28
CA MET A 247 -4.58 -6.78 -1.28
C MET A 247 -3.65 -7.98 -1.52
N ALA A 248 -4.07 -9.19 -1.15
CA ALA A 248 -3.33 -10.43 -1.39
C ALA A 248 -3.43 -10.90 -2.85
N SER A 249 -4.40 -10.41 -3.62
CA SER A 249 -4.61 -10.77 -5.02
C SER A 249 -3.72 -9.93 -5.94
N ARG A 250 -2.69 -10.56 -6.52
CA ARG A 250 -1.73 -9.89 -7.40
C ARG A 250 -2.38 -9.19 -8.60
N ASN A 251 -3.31 -9.87 -9.26
CA ASN A 251 -3.96 -9.34 -10.46
C ASN A 251 -4.88 -8.16 -10.14
N GLN A 252 -5.64 -8.25 -9.04
CA GLN A 252 -6.52 -7.17 -8.61
C GLN A 252 -5.73 -5.93 -8.18
N MET A 253 -4.64 -6.11 -7.41
CA MET A 253 -3.76 -5.01 -7.04
C MET A 253 -3.09 -4.35 -8.23
N ARG A 254 -2.56 -5.14 -9.18
CA ARG A 254 -2.00 -4.60 -10.41
C ARG A 254 -3.02 -3.76 -11.18
N SER A 255 -4.25 -4.27 -11.34
CA SER A 255 -5.34 -3.54 -12.01
C SER A 255 -5.71 -2.26 -11.27
N ALA A 256 -5.78 -2.28 -9.93
CA ALA A 256 -6.11 -1.10 -9.12
C ALA A 256 -5.05 0.01 -9.18
N LEU A 257 -3.79 -0.34 -9.43
CA LEU A 257 -2.67 0.60 -9.47
C LEU A 257 -2.39 1.17 -10.87
N LEU A 258 -2.95 0.58 -11.93
CA LEU A 258 -2.77 1.09 -13.31
C LEU A 258 -3.16 2.56 -13.48
N PRO A 259 -4.27 3.06 -12.88
CA PRO A 259 -4.62 4.48 -12.97
C PRO A 259 -3.54 5.42 -12.43
N LEU A 260 -2.86 5.06 -11.33
CA LEU A 260 -1.76 5.86 -10.78
C LEU A 260 -0.56 5.92 -11.73
N ARG A 261 -0.23 4.82 -12.41
CA ARG A 261 0.80 4.81 -13.46
C ARG A 261 0.41 5.70 -14.64
N ALA A 262 -0.84 5.62 -15.06
CA ALA A 262 -1.36 6.45 -16.15
C ALA A 262 -1.30 7.95 -15.79
N ILE A 263 -1.67 8.32 -14.56
CA ILE A 263 -1.56 9.69 -14.04
C ILE A 263 -0.09 10.13 -14.03
N ALA A 264 0.81 9.31 -13.45
CA ALA A 264 2.24 9.62 -13.41
C ALA A 264 2.80 9.93 -14.80
N ALA A 265 2.59 9.03 -15.76
CA ALA A 265 3.08 9.18 -17.12
C ALA A 265 2.44 10.38 -17.86
N LYS A 266 1.12 10.56 -17.74
CA LYS A 266 0.38 11.62 -18.44
C LYS A 266 0.69 13.01 -17.89
N GLN A 267 0.84 13.15 -16.56
CA GLN A 267 1.14 14.43 -15.92
C GLN A 267 2.65 14.70 -15.82
N GLY A 268 3.51 13.70 -16.09
CA GLY A 268 4.95 13.80 -15.87
C GLY A 268 5.30 13.97 -14.38
N CYS A 269 4.44 13.56 -13.46
CA CYS A 269 4.63 13.73 -12.02
C CYS A 269 5.20 12.47 -11.37
N ALA A 270 5.88 12.62 -10.22
CA ALA A 270 6.16 11.48 -9.36
C ALA A 270 4.92 11.09 -8.58
N VAL A 271 4.65 9.80 -8.46
CA VAL A 271 3.60 9.27 -7.58
C VAL A 271 4.25 8.51 -6.43
N LEU A 272 3.96 8.90 -5.19
CA LEU A 272 4.41 8.22 -3.99
C LEU A 272 3.23 7.51 -3.33
N ILE A 273 3.24 6.19 -3.37
CA ILE A 273 2.30 5.36 -2.63
C ILE A 273 2.87 5.13 -1.23
N VAL A 274 2.06 5.37 -0.21
CA VAL A 274 2.42 5.13 1.18
C VAL A 274 1.56 4.01 1.75
N MET A 275 2.19 3.06 2.43
CA MET A 275 1.48 1.95 3.02
C MET A 275 2.09 1.48 4.33
N HIS A 276 1.27 0.84 5.16
CA HIS A 276 1.74 0.17 6.36
C HIS A 276 2.40 -1.16 6.03
N SER A 277 3.53 -1.43 6.70
CA SER A 277 4.13 -2.76 6.67
C SER A 277 3.27 -3.75 7.47
N ASN A 278 3.36 -5.04 7.10
CA ASN A 278 2.72 -6.08 7.88
C ASN A 278 3.41 -6.24 9.27
N LYS A 279 2.66 -6.80 10.24
CA LYS A 279 3.16 -7.00 11.61
C LYS A 279 3.99 -8.28 11.78
N LYS A 280 4.39 -8.96 10.70
CA LYS A 280 5.20 -10.19 10.77
C LYS A 280 6.59 -9.86 11.31
N GLN A 281 6.97 -10.51 12.42
CA GLN A 281 8.28 -10.29 13.04
C GLN A 281 9.38 -11.00 12.27
N GLY A 282 10.56 -10.37 12.19
CA GLY A 282 11.77 -10.97 11.60
C GLY A 282 11.77 -11.06 10.07
N VAL A 283 10.84 -10.39 9.38
CA VAL A 283 10.85 -10.25 7.93
C VAL A 283 11.35 -8.86 7.53
N SER A 284 12.10 -8.78 6.42
CA SER A 284 12.70 -7.54 5.90
C SER A 284 12.32 -7.27 4.46
N GLY A 285 12.52 -6.04 4.00
CA GLY A 285 12.35 -5.62 2.63
C GLY A 285 10.97 -5.99 2.07
N ARG A 286 10.96 -6.66 0.91
CA ARG A 286 9.73 -7.08 0.22
C ARG A 286 8.79 -7.90 1.10
N ALA A 287 9.32 -8.76 1.98
CA ALA A 287 8.50 -9.62 2.84
C ALA A 287 7.72 -8.84 3.91
N ARG A 288 8.12 -7.61 4.25
CA ARG A 288 7.35 -6.70 5.10
C ARG A 288 6.08 -6.16 4.42
N LEU A 289 6.02 -6.26 3.09
CA LEU A 289 4.90 -5.83 2.27
C LEU A 289 4.21 -7.03 1.58
N ALA A 290 4.32 -8.24 2.17
CA ALA A 290 3.95 -9.51 1.54
C ALA A 290 2.48 -9.60 1.09
N ASP A 291 1.58 -8.88 1.75
CA ASP A 291 0.17 -8.83 1.35
C ASP A 291 -0.04 -7.98 0.07
N SER A 292 1.03 -7.37 -0.46
CA SER A 292 1.01 -6.44 -1.59
C SER A 292 2.30 -6.51 -2.42
N SER A 293 2.82 -7.72 -2.66
CA SER A 293 4.09 -7.90 -3.40
C SER A 293 4.10 -7.28 -4.80
N ASP A 294 2.92 -7.16 -5.43
CA ASP A 294 2.80 -6.50 -6.74
C ASP A 294 3.03 -4.99 -6.70
N ILE A 295 2.73 -4.34 -5.57
CA ILE A 295 3.04 -2.91 -5.42
C ILE A 295 4.55 -2.70 -5.47
N TRP A 296 5.30 -3.57 -4.75
CA TRP A 296 6.76 -3.57 -4.79
C TRP A 296 7.29 -3.78 -6.22
N ASP A 297 6.72 -4.75 -6.93
CA ASP A 297 7.18 -5.09 -8.28
C ASP A 297 6.90 -3.98 -9.29
N MET A 298 5.75 -3.31 -9.16
CA MET A 298 5.33 -2.21 -10.04
C MET A 298 6.11 -0.92 -9.77
N ALA A 299 6.44 -0.62 -8.52
CA ALA A 299 7.15 0.60 -8.15
C ALA A 299 8.57 0.63 -8.74
N ARG A 300 8.99 1.78 -9.26
CA ARG A 300 10.34 2.00 -9.81
C ARG A 300 11.35 2.37 -8.73
N SER A 301 10.89 2.91 -7.63
CA SER A 301 11.68 3.16 -6.43
C SER A 301 10.91 2.66 -5.21
N VAL A 302 11.59 2.02 -4.27
CA VAL A 302 10.99 1.51 -3.04
C VAL A 302 11.81 1.94 -1.85
N LEU A 303 11.14 2.60 -0.93
CA LEU A 303 11.67 3.07 0.35
C LEU A 303 11.04 2.27 1.49
N MET A 304 11.85 1.89 2.47
CA MET A 304 11.38 1.24 3.70
C MET A 304 11.79 2.06 4.90
N MET A 305 10.83 2.36 5.77
CA MET A 305 11.08 3.09 7.00
C MET A 305 10.84 2.21 8.23
N GLY A 306 11.71 2.35 9.21
CA GLY A 306 11.62 1.62 10.47
C GLY A 306 12.39 2.30 11.58
N ARG A 307 12.31 1.76 12.80
CA ARG A 307 13.10 2.25 13.95
C ARG A 307 14.35 1.40 14.13
N ALA A 308 15.50 2.04 14.23
CA ALA A 308 16.72 1.41 14.71
C ALA A 308 16.60 1.10 16.22
N LYS A 309 17.11 -0.04 16.66
CA LYS A 309 16.91 -0.49 18.05
C LYS A 309 17.89 0.17 19.04
N ASN A 310 19.07 0.56 18.56
CA ASN A 310 20.17 0.90 19.44
C ASN A 310 20.13 2.33 19.98
N ASP A 311 19.61 3.28 19.22
CA ASP A 311 19.67 4.71 19.50
C ASP A 311 18.33 5.43 19.35
N GLY A 312 17.25 4.68 19.15
CA GLY A 312 15.90 5.24 18.95
C GLY A 312 15.71 5.96 17.63
N LYS A 313 16.73 6.03 16.77
CA LYS A 313 16.67 6.66 15.47
C LYS A 313 15.71 5.93 14.54
N ILE A 314 15.27 6.66 13.57
CA ILE A 314 14.45 6.14 12.46
C ILE A 314 15.39 6.01 11.26
N TYR A 315 15.24 4.94 10.50
CA TYR A 315 15.92 4.79 9.22
C TYR A 315 14.92 4.87 8.08
N LEU A 316 15.36 5.43 6.96
CA LEU A 316 14.68 5.41 5.67
C LEU A 316 15.64 4.76 4.66
N SER A 317 15.39 3.50 4.36
CA SER A 317 16.23 2.68 3.48
C SER A 317 15.71 2.65 2.06
N HIS A 318 16.58 2.89 1.09
CA HIS A 318 16.27 2.75 -0.34
C HIS A 318 16.56 1.33 -0.79
N GLU A 319 15.51 0.52 -0.93
CA GLU A 319 15.59 -0.94 -1.15
C GLU A 319 15.60 -1.34 -2.63
N LYS A 320 14.96 -0.55 -3.48
CA LYS A 320 14.85 -0.83 -4.92
C LYS A 320 14.92 0.45 -5.72
N SER A 321 15.67 0.42 -6.80
CA SER A 321 15.61 1.40 -7.88
C SER A 321 15.70 0.69 -9.22
N SER A 322 14.84 1.08 -10.18
CA SER A 322 14.87 0.55 -11.55
C SER A 322 15.78 1.35 -12.47
N TYR A 323 16.18 2.57 -12.08
CA TYR A 323 16.89 3.51 -12.95
C TYR A 323 18.24 3.96 -12.41
N ALA A 324 18.54 3.67 -11.14
CA ALA A 324 19.79 4.03 -10.48
C ALA A 324 20.18 2.93 -9.48
N ARG A 325 21.34 3.05 -8.84
CA ARG A 325 21.69 2.23 -7.68
C ARG A 325 20.86 2.70 -6.47
N PRO A 326 20.38 1.78 -5.61
CA PRO A 326 19.78 2.17 -4.35
C PRO A 326 20.72 3.08 -3.55
N GLN A 327 20.20 4.21 -3.06
CA GLN A 327 20.95 5.20 -2.31
C GLN A 327 21.23 4.73 -0.89
N GLN A 328 22.16 5.36 -0.20
CA GLN A 328 22.41 5.13 1.23
C GLN A 328 21.13 5.33 2.03
N THR A 329 21.04 4.63 3.14
CA THR A 329 19.95 4.76 4.09
C THR A 329 20.12 6.05 4.89
N VAL A 330 19.06 6.82 4.96
CA VAL A 330 18.97 8.03 5.80
C VAL A 330 18.65 7.64 7.23
N LEU A 331 19.35 8.23 8.18
CA LEU A 331 19.04 8.20 9.61
C LEU A 331 18.40 9.53 10.01
N LEU A 332 17.40 9.46 10.85
CA LEU A 332 16.66 10.64 11.33
C LEU A 332 16.09 10.41 12.72
N HIS A 333 15.79 11.51 13.40
CA HIS A 333 14.95 11.52 14.60
C HIS A 333 13.80 12.52 14.43
N ILE A 334 12.90 12.54 15.40
CA ILE A 334 11.73 13.41 15.39
C ILE A 334 11.84 14.33 16.59
N ASP A 335 11.82 15.64 16.32
CA ASP A 335 11.76 16.69 17.31
C ASP A 335 10.34 17.18 17.52
N ASP A 336 9.96 17.44 18.75
CA ASP A 336 8.78 18.21 19.08
C ASP A 336 9.05 19.69 18.82
N VAL A 337 8.21 20.34 18.07
CA VAL A 337 8.32 21.76 17.72
C VAL A 337 6.99 22.45 17.90
N GLU A 338 7.02 23.79 18.02
CA GLU A 338 5.83 24.61 18.06
C GLU A 338 5.81 25.57 16.87
N VAL A 339 4.68 25.63 16.16
CA VAL A 339 4.46 26.51 15.02
C VAL A 339 3.13 27.20 15.17
N GLU A 340 3.12 28.53 15.16
CA GLU A 340 1.90 29.35 15.32
C GLU A 340 1.08 28.97 16.58
N GLY A 341 1.76 28.60 17.69
CA GLY A 341 1.11 28.17 18.93
C GLY A 341 0.59 26.74 18.94
N VAL A 342 0.83 25.96 17.88
CA VAL A 342 0.43 24.55 17.77
C VAL A 342 1.65 23.64 17.93
N ARG A 343 1.61 22.73 18.90
CA ARG A 343 2.63 21.69 19.06
C ARG A 343 2.51 20.66 17.94
N THR A 344 3.63 20.37 17.33
CA THR A 344 3.74 19.40 16.23
C THR A 344 5.11 18.73 16.24
N ALA A 345 5.43 17.98 15.20
CA ALA A 345 6.69 17.27 15.10
C ALA A 345 7.37 17.55 13.76
N ARG A 346 8.72 17.54 13.78
CA ARG A 346 9.56 17.73 12.60
C ARG A 346 10.62 16.64 12.52
N ALA A 347 10.85 16.10 11.31
CA ALA A 347 11.96 15.19 11.07
C ALA A 347 13.28 15.97 10.98
N VAL A 348 14.30 15.49 11.66
CA VAL A 348 15.67 16.02 11.67
C VAL A 348 16.62 14.97 11.12
N PHE A 349 17.46 15.37 10.20
CA PHE A 349 18.45 14.49 9.57
C PHE A 349 19.63 14.23 10.49
N ASP A 350 20.02 12.94 10.65
CA ASP A 350 21.12 12.49 11.51
C ASP A 350 22.32 11.94 10.75
N GLY A 351 22.20 11.77 9.43
CA GLY A 351 23.28 11.24 8.61
C GLY A 351 22.86 10.09 7.71
N TYR A 352 23.88 9.44 7.13
CA TYR A 352 23.69 8.31 6.23
C TYR A 352 24.37 7.06 6.77
N THR A 353 23.89 5.89 6.33
CA THR A 353 24.51 4.59 6.58
C THR A 353 24.32 3.67 5.36
N ASP A 354 25.24 2.71 5.20
CA ASP A 354 25.12 1.70 4.16
C ASP A 354 24.18 0.54 4.55
N LYS A 355 23.79 0.45 5.83
CA LYS A 355 22.84 -0.56 6.31
C LYS A 355 21.52 -0.43 5.60
N LYS A 356 20.91 -1.57 5.27
CA LYS A 356 19.59 -1.68 4.65
C LYS A 356 18.53 -2.17 5.64
N ASP A 357 17.26 -2.19 5.25
CA ASP A 357 16.15 -2.65 6.09
C ASP A 357 16.45 -4.03 6.72
N ALA A 358 17.04 -4.94 5.94
CA ALA A 358 17.42 -6.26 6.42
C ALA A 358 18.40 -6.23 7.58
N ASP A 359 19.41 -5.35 7.54
CA ASP A 359 20.43 -5.23 8.58
C ASP A 359 19.82 -4.74 9.89
N PHE A 360 18.95 -3.72 9.83
CA PHE A 360 18.24 -3.21 11.01
C PHE A 360 17.28 -4.25 11.62
N ILE A 361 16.62 -5.05 10.80
CA ILE A 361 15.74 -6.12 11.26
C ILE A 361 16.57 -7.22 11.93
N GLU A 362 17.69 -7.63 11.35
CA GLU A 362 18.56 -8.66 11.94
C GLU A 362 19.20 -8.18 13.25
N GLU A 363 19.71 -6.96 13.33
CA GLU A 363 20.20 -6.37 14.57
C GLU A 363 19.13 -6.39 15.68
N ARG A 364 17.87 -6.08 15.30
CA ARG A 364 16.74 -6.15 16.23
C ARG A 364 16.49 -7.58 16.69
N ARG A 365 16.61 -8.55 15.79
CA ARG A 365 16.40 -9.97 16.07
C ARG A 365 17.50 -10.53 16.98
N VAL A 366 18.78 -10.29 16.66
CA VAL A 366 19.94 -10.73 17.45
C VAL A 366 19.84 -10.18 18.86
N ARG A 367 19.67 -8.88 19.03
CA ARG A 367 19.58 -8.25 20.34
C ARG A 367 18.34 -8.70 21.13
N THR A 368 17.24 -9.06 20.45
CA THR A 368 16.07 -9.64 21.12
C THR A 368 16.37 -11.05 21.63
N ALA A 369 17.16 -11.83 20.89
CA ALA A 369 17.60 -13.16 21.32
C ALA A 369 18.57 -13.05 22.50
N GLU A 370 19.58 -12.17 22.45
CA GLU A 370 20.52 -11.88 23.55
C GLU A 370 19.74 -11.44 24.81
N THR A 371 18.87 -10.45 24.72
CA THR A 371 18.07 -9.99 25.86
C THR A 371 17.20 -11.10 26.45
N ARG A 372 16.69 -12.03 25.63
CA ARG A 372 15.96 -13.20 26.15
C ARG A 372 16.88 -14.16 26.88
N GLN A 373 18.04 -14.44 26.32
CA GLN A 373 19.03 -15.31 26.95
C GLN A 373 19.50 -14.71 28.28
N ASP A 374 19.80 -13.42 28.32
CA ASP A 374 20.16 -12.70 29.55
C ASP A 374 19.03 -12.78 30.58
N THR A 375 17.78 -12.62 30.17
CA THR A 375 16.61 -12.74 31.05
C THR A 375 16.42 -14.16 31.56
N ARG A 376 16.64 -15.18 30.72
CA ARG A 376 16.59 -16.59 31.15
C ARG A 376 17.67 -16.86 32.19
N SER A 377 18.89 -16.43 31.91
CA SER A 377 20.03 -16.59 32.83
C SER A 377 19.76 -15.90 34.16
N ALA A 378 19.25 -14.66 34.15
CA ALA A 378 18.89 -13.93 35.37
C ALA A 378 17.79 -14.65 36.17
N ILE A 379 16.75 -15.19 35.53
CA ILE A 379 15.71 -15.98 36.20
C ILE A 379 16.33 -17.19 36.91
N LEU A 380 17.19 -17.93 36.21
CA LEU A 380 17.84 -19.12 36.76
C LEU A 380 18.82 -18.77 37.88
N ASN A 381 19.59 -17.70 37.76
CA ASN A 381 20.54 -17.22 38.77
C ASN A 381 19.79 -16.81 40.05
N VAL A 382 18.79 -15.96 39.96
CA VAL A 382 17.97 -15.53 41.11
C VAL A 382 17.36 -16.72 41.84
N LEU A 383 16.88 -17.74 41.08
CA LEU A 383 16.34 -18.97 41.68
C LEU A 383 17.43 -19.84 42.33
N SER A 384 18.60 -19.95 41.69
CA SER A 384 19.72 -20.75 42.24
C SER A 384 20.32 -20.15 43.54
N GLU A 385 20.31 -18.83 43.63
CA GLU A 385 20.74 -18.10 44.84
C GLU A 385 19.70 -18.13 45.97
N SER A 386 18.46 -18.47 45.63
CA SER A 386 17.41 -18.63 46.66
C SER A 386 17.68 -19.85 47.52
N ARG A 387 17.45 -19.74 48.82
CA ARG A 387 17.81 -20.75 49.87
C ARG A 387 17.32 -22.17 49.59
N LEU A 388 16.29 -22.35 48.75
CA LEU A 388 15.67 -23.65 48.41
C LEU A 388 15.52 -23.85 46.90
N GLY A 389 16.18 -23.05 46.04
CA GLY A 389 15.97 -23.07 44.60
C GLY A 389 14.50 -22.73 44.22
N SER A 390 13.79 -22.03 45.10
CA SER A 390 12.41 -21.64 44.86
C SER A 390 12.08 -20.32 45.56
N MET A 391 11.19 -19.55 44.92
CA MET A 391 10.65 -18.31 45.51
C MET A 391 9.26 -17.98 44.94
N PRO A 392 8.47 -17.12 45.63
CA PRO A 392 7.20 -16.65 45.09
C PRO A 392 7.37 -16.05 43.71
N SER A 393 6.50 -16.42 42.74
CA SER A 393 6.66 -16.00 41.34
C SER A 393 6.61 -14.48 41.12
N ASN A 394 5.90 -13.75 41.99
CA ASN A 394 5.86 -12.29 41.98
C ASN A 394 7.16 -11.65 42.47
N GLU A 395 7.80 -12.25 43.48
CA GLU A 395 9.09 -11.81 44.04
C GLU A 395 10.23 -12.09 43.03
N LEU A 396 10.23 -13.27 42.40
CA LEU A 396 11.14 -13.62 41.33
C LEU A 396 11.08 -12.60 40.21
N ARG A 397 9.85 -12.28 39.75
CA ARG A 397 9.66 -11.27 38.71
C ARG A 397 10.22 -9.91 39.13
N ALA A 398 9.90 -9.45 40.33
CA ALA A 398 10.37 -8.17 40.84
C ALA A 398 11.90 -8.12 41.00
N ALA A 399 12.54 -9.23 41.38
CA ALA A 399 13.99 -9.34 41.50
C ALA A 399 14.65 -9.25 40.11
N VAL A 400 14.23 -10.06 39.16
CA VAL A 400 14.79 -10.08 37.80
C VAL A 400 14.61 -8.73 37.08
N LEU A 401 13.42 -8.11 37.20
CA LEU A 401 13.19 -6.79 36.61
C LEU A 401 14.10 -5.69 37.19
N ARG A 402 14.43 -5.76 38.48
CA ARG A 402 15.39 -4.84 39.12
C ARG A 402 16.81 -5.09 38.67
N GLU A 403 17.21 -6.37 38.54
CA GLU A 403 18.57 -6.75 38.20
C GLU A 403 18.96 -6.38 36.77
N ILE A 404 18.14 -6.69 35.80
CA ILE A 404 18.48 -6.54 34.38
C ILE A 404 17.66 -5.48 33.63
N GLY A 405 16.67 -4.84 34.25
CA GLY A 405 15.87 -3.77 33.66
C GLY A 405 15.06 -4.17 32.42
N CYS A 406 14.72 -5.47 32.28
CA CYS A 406 13.93 -5.93 31.14
C CYS A 406 12.46 -5.54 31.28
N SER A 407 11.71 -5.55 30.15
CA SER A 407 10.28 -5.33 30.17
C SER A 407 9.50 -6.57 30.67
N ASP A 408 8.31 -6.34 31.23
CA ASP A 408 7.40 -7.41 31.62
C ASP A 408 7.12 -8.43 30.51
N GLY A 409 6.98 -7.96 29.27
CA GLY A 409 6.79 -8.82 28.11
C GLY A 409 7.98 -9.72 27.83
N THR A 410 9.21 -9.22 28.03
CA THR A 410 10.46 -9.97 27.88
C THR A 410 10.58 -11.03 28.97
N TYR A 411 10.34 -10.65 30.23
CA TYR A 411 10.31 -11.56 31.36
C TYR A 411 9.31 -12.71 31.14
N ASN A 412 8.05 -12.39 30.81
CA ASN A 412 7.00 -13.38 30.64
C ASN A 412 7.30 -14.41 29.53
N ARG A 413 7.94 -13.96 28.43
CA ARG A 413 8.36 -14.87 27.34
C ARG A 413 9.48 -15.81 27.81
N ALA A 414 10.54 -15.26 28.42
CA ALA A 414 11.65 -16.05 28.95
C ALA A 414 11.18 -17.05 30.02
N TYR A 415 10.31 -16.60 30.91
CA TYR A 415 9.70 -17.44 31.95
C TYR A 415 8.86 -18.59 31.36
N THR A 416 8.05 -18.30 30.34
CA THR A 416 7.24 -19.31 29.66
C THR A 416 8.11 -20.32 28.91
N GLU A 417 9.20 -19.88 28.30
CA GLU A 417 10.18 -20.75 27.64
C GLU A 417 10.86 -21.69 28.64
N LEU A 418 11.28 -21.19 29.81
CA LEU A 418 11.87 -22.00 30.88
C LEU A 418 10.90 -23.03 31.46
N ILE A 419 9.61 -22.72 31.55
CA ILE A 419 8.59 -23.70 31.92
C ILE A 419 8.45 -24.77 30.83
N LYS A 420 8.40 -24.37 29.56
CA LYS A 420 8.28 -25.31 28.44
C LYS A 420 9.49 -26.23 28.29
N SER A 421 10.70 -25.72 28.56
CA SER A 421 11.91 -26.54 28.56
C SER A 421 12.04 -27.43 29.81
N GLY A 422 11.20 -27.21 30.81
CA GLY A 422 11.22 -27.97 32.06
C GLY A 422 12.32 -27.55 33.02
N GLU A 423 13.06 -26.48 32.76
CA GLU A 423 14.10 -25.94 33.62
C GLU A 423 13.55 -25.32 34.90
N ILE A 424 12.35 -24.77 34.84
CA ILE A 424 11.59 -24.33 36.00
C ILE A 424 10.18 -24.91 36.02
N THR A 425 9.58 -25.00 37.21
CA THR A 425 8.19 -25.36 37.37
C THR A 425 7.45 -24.37 38.25
N LYS A 426 6.14 -24.31 38.10
CA LYS A 426 5.26 -23.45 38.88
C LYS A 426 4.33 -24.33 39.74
N GLN A 427 4.31 -24.06 41.03
CA GLN A 427 3.45 -24.77 41.99
C GLN A 427 2.68 -23.79 42.85
N ASN A 428 1.45 -24.15 43.20
CA ASN A 428 0.65 -23.39 44.16
C ASN A 428 0.89 -23.96 45.54
N LEU A 429 1.60 -23.23 46.39
CA LEU A 429 1.97 -23.67 47.74
C LEU A 429 1.41 -22.71 48.78
N ARG A 430 1.12 -23.28 50.00
CA ARG A 430 0.65 -22.51 51.14
C ARG A 430 1.82 -21.80 51.80
N GLY A 431 1.79 -20.45 51.82
CA GLY A 431 2.83 -19.64 52.48
C GLY A 431 2.74 -19.71 54.01
N ARG A 432 3.75 -19.18 54.70
CA ARG A 432 3.84 -19.08 56.16
C ARG A 432 2.67 -18.32 56.81
N ASP A 433 2.04 -17.44 56.05
CA ASP A 433 0.86 -16.65 56.43
C ASP A 433 -0.47 -17.35 56.09
N ASN A 434 -0.44 -18.65 55.83
CA ASN A 434 -1.58 -19.46 55.41
C ASN A 434 -2.24 -19.05 54.07
N ALA A 435 -1.68 -18.07 53.33
CA ALA A 435 -2.17 -17.72 52.01
C ALA A 435 -1.59 -18.61 50.90
N ASN A 436 -2.41 -19.03 49.95
CA ASN A 436 -1.93 -19.75 48.76
C ASN A 436 -1.20 -18.80 47.82
N ARG A 437 0.04 -19.16 47.47
CA ARG A 437 0.88 -18.40 46.56
C ARG A 437 1.48 -19.27 45.48
N TRP A 438 1.67 -18.73 44.30
CA TRP A 438 2.41 -19.39 43.22
C TRP A 438 3.91 -19.25 43.47
N TYR A 439 4.60 -20.37 43.56
CA TYR A 439 6.06 -20.46 43.65
C TYR A 439 6.61 -20.99 42.35
N THR A 440 7.81 -20.47 42.01
CA THR A 440 8.63 -20.97 40.90
C THR A 440 9.79 -21.75 41.48
N LEU A 441 10.02 -22.96 40.96
CA LEU A 441 11.05 -23.88 41.41
C LEU A 441 12.02 -24.17 40.28
N TYR A 442 13.31 -24.17 40.60
CA TYR A 442 14.37 -24.57 39.69
C TYR A 442 14.50 -26.10 39.67
N ARG A 443 14.56 -26.69 38.48
CA ARG A 443 14.74 -28.12 38.29
C ARG A 443 16.15 -28.56 37.93
N GLY A 444 17.07 -27.62 37.71
CA GLY A 444 18.46 -27.86 37.27
C GLY A 444 19.46 -28.22 38.40
N GLY A 445 19.02 -28.44 39.61
CA GLY A 445 19.86 -28.93 40.69
C GLY A 445 19.62 -30.43 40.91
N SER A 446 20.65 -31.25 40.68
CA SER A 446 20.78 -32.63 41.05
C SER A 446 20.10 -32.89 42.41
N SER A 447 19.28 -33.90 42.48
CA SER A 447 18.79 -34.53 43.73
C SER A 447 19.96 -34.75 44.68
N ALA A 448 20.16 -33.81 45.61
CA ALA A 448 20.83 -34.13 46.86
C ALA A 448 19.74 -34.79 47.73
N GLN A 449 19.82 -36.09 47.84
CA GLN A 449 19.16 -36.89 48.85
C GLN A 449 19.32 -36.28 50.23
N VAL A 450 18.24 -36.06 50.92
CA VAL A 450 18.09 -36.40 52.37
C VAL A 450 16.75 -37.07 52.55
#